data_db4951684e2b9d5f5892bf9e3d862392
#
_entry.id   db4951684e2b9d5f5892bf9e3d862392
#
_cell.length_a   1.000
_cell.length_b   1.000
_cell.length_c   1.000
_cell.angle_alpha   90.00
_cell.angle_beta   90.00
_cell.angle_gamma   90.00
#
_symmetry.space_group_name_H-M   'P 1'
#
loop_
_entity.id
_entity.type
_entity.pdbx_description
1 polymer ?
#
loop_
_entity_poly.entity_id
_entity_poly.type
_entity_poly.pdbx_seq_one_letter_code
_entity_poly.pdbx_strand_id
1 'polypeptide(L)'
;MVLRWHRHFVGDDVTVALHHERQQYDMELTIHYQLATTGDEEHARKRVQQLRQAALDLPFQHVGEIVEFRGGQCDWKQRPDDDPSRWLLIQAGTHIALRVSPSEKRQGVTRQLDVRPSNIIAFETEPGDGCEPANFGLCQFPSELSHPEFGKVKTKLKGWSWHSFCKTHYASDPRYGGLPNFLRCHLGVVALLDEAQRLGVLGSVSDEGDFWETRNLERLTKEIGEQSAMLAGWLGVLKDAMGQAAGAGTVEAPIAGYPNFEHLEAEGQRLLPEQLKTMLKALAQSNLLRGDAG
;
A
#
# COMPACT_ATOMS: atom_id res chain seq x y z
N MET A 1 -10.29 17.11 3.91
CA MET A 1 -10.89 17.21 2.57
C MET A 1 -10.87 15.81 1.99
N VAL A 2 -11.99 15.13 1.91
CA VAL A 2 -12.07 13.71 1.49
C VAL A 2 -12.01 13.67 -0.03
N LEU A 3 -10.88 13.27 -0.60
CA LEU A 3 -10.77 12.96 -2.03
C LEU A 3 -11.30 11.54 -2.27
N ARG A 4 -12.59 11.44 -2.60
CA ARG A 4 -13.19 10.22 -3.13
C ARG A 4 -12.79 10.10 -4.60
N TRP A 5 -11.86 9.21 -4.92
CA TRP A 5 -11.58 8.85 -6.30
C TRP A 5 -12.61 7.81 -6.76
N HIS A 6 -13.64 8.30 -7.45
CA HIS A 6 -14.58 7.45 -8.15
C HIS A 6 -14.24 7.51 -9.63
N ARG A 7 -13.62 6.48 -10.17
CA ARG A 7 -13.70 6.26 -11.61
C ARG A 7 -14.99 5.51 -11.90
N HIS A 8 -16.03 6.24 -12.25
CA HIS A 8 -17.23 5.67 -12.82
C HIS A 8 -16.96 5.29 -14.27
N PHE A 9 -16.85 4.01 -14.56
CA PHE A 9 -17.13 3.51 -15.89
C PHE A 9 -18.62 3.16 -15.91
N VAL A 10 -19.43 4.04 -16.46
CA VAL A 10 -20.87 3.85 -16.61
C VAL A 10 -21.10 2.99 -17.84
N GLY A 11 -21.62 1.81 -17.62
CA GLY A 11 -22.21 0.95 -18.61
C GLY A 11 -23.17 0.02 -17.87
N ASP A 12 -24.32 -0.18 -18.38
CA ASP A 12 -25.64 -0.47 -17.81
C ASP A 12 -25.74 -1.57 -16.72
N ASP A 13 -24.73 -2.38 -16.37
CA ASP A 13 -24.91 -3.47 -15.37
C ASP A 13 -23.73 -3.78 -14.43
N VAL A 14 -22.59 -3.10 -14.56
CA VAL A 14 -21.41 -3.40 -13.72
C VAL A 14 -20.66 -2.12 -13.33
N THR A 15 -20.60 -1.81 -12.05
CA THR A 15 -19.78 -0.73 -11.50
C THR A 15 -18.48 -1.32 -10.94
N VAL A 16 -17.34 -0.94 -11.52
CA VAL A 16 -16.02 -1.29 -10.98
C VAL A 16 -15.63 -0.22 -9.95
N ALA A 17 -15.62 -0.58 -8.69
CA ALA A 17 -15.13 0.27 -7.62
C ALA A 17 -13.82 -0.31 -7.07
N LEU A 18 -12.72 0.39 -7.29
CA LEU A 18 -11.50 0.17 -6.53
C LEU A 18 -11.70 0.87 -5.17
N HIS A 19 -11.97 0.09 -4.13
CA HIS A 19 -12.11 0.63 -2.79
C HIS A 19 -10.74 0.66 -2.14
N HIS A 20 -10.17 1.87 -2.02
CA HIS A 20 -9.30 2.23 -0.92
C HIS A 20 -10.11 3.13 0.01
N GLU A 21 -10.64 2.58 1.09
CA GLU A 21 -11.11 3.41 2.20
C GLU A 21 -9.85 3.92 2.93
N ARG A 22 -9.51 5.19 2.75
CA ARG A 22 -8.58 5.86 3.66
C ARG A 22 -9.24 5.89 5.04
N GLN A 23 -8.78 5.04 5.94
CA GLN A 23 -8.97 5.28 7.36
C GLN A 23 -8.10 6.49 7.75
N GLN A 24 -8.71 7.45 8.40
CA GLN A 24 -8.20 8.79 8.70
C GLN A 24 -7.05 8.84 9.74
N TYR A 25 -6.38 7.73 10.01
CA TYR A 25 -5.29 7.57 10.98
C TYR A 25 -4.14 6.70 10.45
N ASP A 26 -3.91 6.68 9.15
CA ASP A 26 -2.68 6.07 8.63
C ASP A 26 -1.51 7.02 8.92
N MET A 27 -0.75 6.73 9.99
CA MET A 27 0.43 7.48 10.41
C MET A 27 1.71 6.97 9.71
N GLU A 28 1.57 6.47 8.49
CA GLU A 28 2.67 5.88 7.73
C GLU A 28 2.79 6.58 6.37
N LEU A 29 3.99 7.06 6.01
CA LEU A 29 4.24 7.63 4.69
C LEU A 29 4.25 6.52 3.65
N THR A 30 3.22 6.50 2.82
CA THR A 30 3.01 5.50 1.78
C THR A 30 2.88 6.17 0.41
N ILE A 31 3.53 5.62 -0.59
CA ILE A 31 3.35 5.99 -1.99
C ILE A 31 2.45 4.92 -2.63
N HIS A 32 1.24 5.27 -3.01
CA HIS A 32 0.33 4.42 -3.77
C HIS A 32 0.43 4.77 -5.25
N TYR A 33 0.47 3.77 -6.12
CA TYR A 33 0.57 4.01 -7.56
C TYR A 33 -0.16 2.98 -8.39
N GLN A 34 -0.55 3.43 -9.59
CA GLN A 34 -1.19 2.59 -10.59
C GLN A 34 -0.44 2.71 -11.91
N LEU A 35 -0.24 1.59 -12.57
CA LEU A 35 0.28 1.55 -13.93
C LEU A 35 -0.81 1.00 -14.85
N ALA A 36 -0.82 1.45 -16.09
CA ALA A 36 -1.74 0.95 -17.10
C ALA A 36 -1.15 1.11 -18.50
N THR A 37 -1.43 0.16 -19.38
CA THR A 37 -1.11 0.27 -20.79
C THR A 37 -2.13 -0.47 -21.64
N THR A 38 -2.24 -0.06 -22.90
CA THR A 38 -2.97 -0.77 -23.94
C THR A 38 -2.00 -1.51 -24.84
N GLY A 39 -2.45 -2.52 -25.53
CA GLY A 39 -1.61 -3.33 -26.43
C GLY A 39 -1.63 -4.81 -26.03
N ASP A 40 -0.82 -5.56 -26.72
CA ASP A 40 -0.66 -7.01 -26.51
C ASP A 40 0.34 -7.32 -25.39
N GLU A 41 0.56 -8.60 -25.16
CA GLU A 41 1.47 -9.09 -24.11
C GLU A 41 2.92 -8.68 -24.38
N GLU A 42 3.34 -8.65 -25.64
CA GLU A 42 4.72 -8.26 -26.00
C GLU A 42 4.97 -6.78 -25.71
N HIS A 43 3.97 -5.93 -25.96
CA HIS A 43 4.03 -4.52 -25.58
C HIS A 43 4.12 -4.35 -24.06
N ALA A 44 3.30 -5.07 -23.29
CA ALA A 44 3.33 -5.03 -21.84
C ALA A 44 4.69 -5.50 -21.30
N ARG A 45 5.22 -6.63 -21.82
CA ARG A 45 6.54 -7.16 -21.47
C ARG A 45 7.64 -6.12 -21.69
N LYS A 46 7.64 -5.49 -22.86
CA LYS A 46 8.62 -4.44 -23.19
C LYS A 46 8.57 -3.28 -22.20
N ARG A 47 7.36 -2.85 -21.77
CA ARG A 47 7.22 -1.77 -20.78
C ARG A 47 7.78 -2.17 -19.40
N VAL A 48 7.49 -3.39 -18.96
CA VAL A 48 8.05 -3.91 -17.69
C VAL A 48 9.57 -4.04 -17.76
N GLN A 49 10.13 -4.49 -18.89
CA GLN A 49 11.58 -4.54 -19.11
C GLN A 49 12.23 -3.15 -19.03
N GLN A 50 11.60 -2.14 -19.64
CA GLN A 50 12.08 -0.75 -19.59
C GLN A 50 12.04 -0.19 -18.18
N LEU A 51 10.97 -0.46 -17.41
CA LEU A 51 10.86 -0.04 -16.01
C LEU A 51 11.93 -0.74 -15.16
N ARG A 52 12.14 -2.06 -15.35
CA ARG A 52 13.18 -2.77 -14.62
C ARG A 52 14.57 -2.22 -14.92
N GLN A 53 14.86 -1.92 -16.19
CA GLN A 53 16.15 -1.32 -16.54
C GLN A 53 16.33 0.04 -15.85
N ALA A 54 15.30 0.87 -15.82
CA ALA A 54 15.35 2.14 -15.09
C ALA A 54 15.57 1.93 -13.58
N ALA A 55 14.93 0.91 -12.98
CA ALA A 55 15.14 0.58 -11.59
C ALA A 55 16.59 0.17 -11.29
N LEU A 56 17.24 -0.56 -12.19
CA LEU A 56 18.65 -0.94 -12.06
C LEU A 56 19.60 0.27 -12.11
N ASP A 57 19.19 1.37 -12.74
CA ASP A 57 19.95 2.61 -12.83
C ASP A 57 19.69 3.55 -11.63
N LEU A 58 18.78 3.19 -10.73
CA LEU A 58 18.40 3.95 -9.54
C LEU A 58 19.00 3.33 -8.26
N PRO A 59 19.08 4.08 -7.15
CA PRO A 59 19.74 3.64 -5.92
C PRO A 59 18.88 2.66 -5.08
N PHE A 60 18.20 1.71 -5.73
CA PHE A 60 17.54 0.61 -5.05
C PHE A 60 18.57 -0.36 -4.45
N GLN A 61 18.28 -0.88 -3.27
CA GLN A 61 19.13 -1.89 -2.63
C GLN A 61 19.10 -3.21 -3.41
N HIS A 62 17.92 -3.56 -3.92
CA HIS A 62 17.74 -4.74 -4.75
C HIS A 62 16.70 -4.50 -5.85
N VAL A 63 16.94 -5.10 -7.03
CA VAL A 63 15.98 -5.15 -8.15
C VAL A 63 15.91 -6.59 -8.62
N GLY A 64 14.77 -7.23 -8.40
CA GLY A 64 14.51 -8.62 -8.75
C GLY A 64 14.45 -8.87 -10.25
N GLU A 65 14.46 -10.15 -10.63
CA GLU A 65 14.22 -10.56 -12.01
C GLU A 65 12.75 -10.42 -12.39
N ILE A 66 12.47 -10.29 -13.69
CA ILE A 66 11.09 -10.31 -14.18
C ILE A 66 10.54 -11.71 -14.02
N VAL A 67 9.39 -11.82 -13.36
CA VAL A 67 8.62 -13.05 -13.24
C VAL A 67 7.34 -12.96 -14.07
N GLU A 68 6.95 -14.06 -14.68
CA GLU A 68 5.72 -14.17 -15.45
C GLU A 68 4.85 -15.28 -14.87
N PHE A 69 3.58 -14.95 -14.60
CA PHE A 69 2.59 -15.91 -14.09
C PHE A 69 1.40 -15.99 -15.02
N ARG A 70 0.80 -17.17 -15.16
CA ARG A 70 -0.35 -17.42 -16.03
C ARG A 70 -1.40 -18.28 -15.34
N GLY A 71 -2.65 -17.97 -15.59
CA GLY A 71 -3.79 -18.73 -15.08
C GLY A 71 -3.77 -18.90 -13.55
N GLY A 72 -3.82 -20.13 -13.07
CA GLY A 72 -3.79 -20.46 -11.63
C GLY A 72 -2.55 -19.96 -10.89
N GLN A 73 -1.43 -19.77 -11.58
CA GLN A 73 -0.22 -19.22 -10.97
C GLN A 73 -0.39 -17.77 -10.48
N CYS A 74 -1.37 -17.04 -11.01
CA CYS A 74 -1.66 -15.67 -10.59
C CYS A 74 -2.38 -15.61 -9.24
N ASP A 75 -2.75 -16.72 -8.63
CA ASP A 75 -3.46 -16.78 -7.37
C ASP A 75 -2.51 -16.99 -6.20
N TRP A 76 -2.25 -15.92 -5.46
CA TRP A 76 -1.38 -15.98 -4.29
C TRP A 76 -1.87 -16.96 -3.20
N LYS A 77 -3.19 -17.23 -3.13
CA LYS A 77 -3.78 -18.18 -2.17
C LYS A 77 -3.39 -19.63 -2.44
N GLN A 78 -2.95 -19.93 -3.67
CA GLN A 78 -2.48 -21.27 -4.08
C GLN A 78 -0.97 -21.45 -3.92
N ARG A 79 -0.28 -20.40 -3.43
CA ARG A 79 1.16 -20.43 -3.22
C ARG A 79 1.51 -20.85 -1.80
N PRO A 80 2.59 -21.63 -1.60
CA PRO A 80 3.15 -21.90 -0.28
C PRO A 80 3.48 -20.60 0.47
N ASP A 81 3.44 -20.65 1.80
CA ASP A 81 3.70 -19.45 2.61
C ASP A 81 5.16 -18.99 2.52
N ASP A 82 6.07 -19.87 2.18
CA ASP A 82 7.50 -19.62 1.99
C ASP A 82 7.88 -19.29 0.53
N ASP A 83 6.93 -19.23 -0.40
CA ASP A 83 7.19 -18.81 -1.78
C ASP A 83 7.40 -17.28 -1.85
N PRO A 84 8.61 -16.79 -2.21
CA PRO A 84 8.87 -15.34 -2.29
C PRO A 84 7.91 -14.61 -3.23
N SER A 85 7.48 -15.26 -4.31
CA SER A 85 6.56 -14.66 -5.28
C SER A 85 5.15 -14.44 -4.74
N ARG A 86 4.76 -15.15 -3.65
CA ARG A 86 3.49 -14.95 -2.98
C ARG A 86 3.36 -13.53 -2.44
N TRP A 87 4.43 -13.00 -1.85
CA TRP A 87 4.45 -11.66 -1.29
C TRP A 87 4.29 -10.59 -2.37
N LEU A 88 5.00 -10.73 -3.48
CA LEU A 88 4.82 -9.88 -4.66
C LEU A 88 3.35 -9.86 -5.14
N LEU A 89 2.70 -11.02 -5.21
CA LEU A 89 1.30 -11.13 -5.64
C LEU A 89 0.31 -10.50 -4.65
N ILE A 90 0.56 -10.61 -3.34
CA ILE A 90 -0.26 -9.99 -2.28
C ILE A 90 -0.15 -8.47 -2.36
N GLN A 91 1.06 -7.94 -2.37
CA GLN A 91 1.33 -6.50 -2.39
C GLN A 91 0.87 -5.83 -3.68
N ALA A 92 0.94 -6.55 -4.78
CA ALA A 92 0.54 -6.05 -6.08
C ALA A 92 -0.94 -5.70 -6.21
N GLY A 93 -1.75 -5.98 -5.19
CA GLY A 93 -3.19 -5.76 -5.26
C GLY A 93 -3.79 -6.42 -6.49
N THR A 94 -3.32 -7.64 -6.85
CA THR A 94 -3.69 -8.34 -8.09
C THR A 94 -5.15 -8.78 -8.15
N HIS A 95 -5.90 -8.60 -7.06
CA HIS A 95 -7.31 -8.92 -7.00
C HIS A 95 -8.16 -7.66 -7.10
N ILE A 96 -8.97 -7.58 -8.15
CA ILE A 96 -9.93 -6.50 -8.34
C ILE A 96 -11.30 -7.01 -7.88
N ALA A 97 -12.01 -6.20 -7.10
CA ALA A 97 -13.37 -6.49 -6.70
C ALA A 97 -14.36 -5.86 -7.68
N LEU A 98 -15.20 -6.68 -8.31
CA LEU A 98 -16.33 -6.23 -9.12
C LEU A 98 -17.60 -6.22 -8.29
N ARG A 99 -18.34 -5.09 -8.31
CA ARG A 99 -19.69 -5.05 -7.77
C ARG A 99 -20.66 -5.51 -8.87
N VAL A 100 -21.38 -6.59 -8.59
CA VAL A 100 -22.41 -7.12 -9.47
C VAL A 100 -23.76 -6.89 -8.81
N SER A 101 -24.62 -6.12 -9.47
CA SER A 101 -26.02 -5.98 -9.07
C SER A 101 -26.86 -6.93 -9.90
N PRO A 102 -27.87 -7.61 -9.33
CA PRO A 102 -28.83 -8.36 -10.10
C PRO A 102 -29.54 -7.43 -11.08
N SER A 103 -29.92 -7.96 -12.25
CA SER A 103 -30.77 -7.20 -13.19
C SER A 103 -32.05 -6.73 -12.49
N GLU A 104 -32.63 -5.60 -12.93
CA GLU A 104 -33.82 -4.98 -12.33
C GLU A 104 -35.01 -5.93 -12.11
N LYS A 105 -34.99 -7.11 -12.74
CA LYS A 105 -36.03 -8.16 -12.59
C LYS A 105 -35.79 -9.11 -11.42
N ARG A 106 -34.65 -9.07 -10.75
CA ARG A 106 -34.35 -9.87 -9.56
C ARG A 106 -34.00 -8.94 -8.41
N GLN A 107 -34.88 -8.83 -7.42
CA GLN A 107 -34.55 -8.24 -6.13
C GLN A 107 -33.40 -9.02 -5.51
N GLY A 108 -32.20 -8.44 -5.45
CA GLY A 108 -31.01 -9.10 -4.91
C GLY A 108 -30.00 -8.11 -4.38
N VAL A 109 -29.18 -8.59 -3.47
CA VAL A 109 -28.12 -7.81 -2.83
C VAL A 109 -26.95 -7.66 -3.81
N THR A 110 -26.41 -6.44 -3.94
CA THR A 110 -25.14 -6.22 -4.65
C THR A 110 -24.05 -7.07 -4.01
N ARG A 111 -23.35 -7.87 -4.80
CA ARG A 111 -22.24 -8.71 -4.33
C ARG A 111 -20.92 -8.24 -4.92
N GLN A 112 -19.87 -8.45 -4.17
CA GLN A 112 -18.50 -8.22 -4.60
C GLN A 112 -17.92 -9.54 -5.10
N LEU A 113 -17.39 -9.53 -6.32
CA LEU A 113 -16.70 -10.67 -6.94
C LEU A 113 -15.23 -10.36 -7.07
N ASP A 114 -14.37 -11.25 -6.58
CA ASP A 114 -12.93 -11.15 -6.79
C ASP A 114 -12.58 -11.56 -8.22
N VAL A 115 -11.89 -10.67 -8.93
CA VAL A 115 -11.38 -10.96 -10.27
C VAL A 115 -9.88 -11.16 -10.17
N ARG A 116 -9.42 -12.36 -10.54
CA ARG A 116 -8.00 -12.69 -10.57
C ARG A 116 -7.41 -12.39 -11.94
N PRO A 117 -6.15 -11.95 -12.01
CA PRO A 117 -5.45 -11.80 -13.29
C PRO A 117 -5.35 -13.16 -14.00
N SER A 118 -5.37 -13.11 -15.32
CA SER A 118 -5.04 -14.25 -16.18
C SER A 118 -3.55 -14.31 -16.52
N ASN A 119 -2.88 -13.15 -16.56
CA ASN A 119 -1.46 -13.02 -16.82
C ASN A 119 -0.88 -11.92 -15.92
N ILE A 120 0.35 -12.12 -15.45
CA ILE A 120 1.13 -11.13 -14.68
C ILE A 120 2.54 -11.12 -15.25
N ILE A 121 3.11 -9.94 -15.46
CA ILE A 121 4.52 -9.70 -15.78
C ILE A 121 4.98 -8.66 -14.77
N ALA A 122 5.89 -9.01 -13.85
CA ALA A 122 6.26 -8.13 -12.76
C ALA A 122 7.68 -8.39 -12.25
N PHE A 123 8.19 -7.44 -11.48
CA PHE A 123 9.43 -7.56 -10.72
C PHE A 123 9.28 -6.83 -9.38
N GLU A 124 10.03 -7.26 -8.38
CA GLU A 124 10.09 -6.55 -7.11
C GLU A 124 11.30 -5.62 -7.05
N THR A 125 11.20 -4.60 -6.23
CA THR A 125 12.34 -3.77 -5.85
C THR A 125 12.33 -3.52 -4.34
N GLU A 126 13.52 -3.51 -3.76
CA GLU A 126 13.74 -3.09 -2.38
C GLU A 126 14.41 -1.71 -2.40
N PRO A 127 13.68 -0.64 -2.05
CA PRO A 127 14.27 0.70 -2.02
C PRO A 127 15.41 0.83 -1.02
N GLY A 128 15.31 0.11 0.10
CA GLY A 128 16.34 0.07 1.15
C GLY A 128 15.78 -0.39 2.49
N ASP A 129 16.68 -0.53 3.47
CA ASP A 129 16.31 -0.98 4.81
C ASP A 129 15.22 -0.10 5.42
N GLY A 130 14.24 -0.74 6.05
CA GLY A 130 13.09 -0.09 6.66
C GLY A 130 11.97 0.27 5.69
N CYS A 131 12.12 0.05 4.38
CA CYS A 131 11.03 0.18 3.40
C CYS A 131 10.32 -1.14 3.17
N GLU A 132 9.04 -1.06 2.82
CA GLU A 132 8.39 -2.18 2.14
C GLU A 132 8.89 -2.28 0.69
N PRO A 133 8.89 -3.47 0.09
CA PRO A 133 9.19 -3.62 -1.33
C PRO A 133 8.27 -2.76 -2.20
N ALA A 134 8.82 -2.12 -3.22
CA ALA A 134 8.07 -1.40 -4.23
C ALA A 134 7.96 -2.27 -5.49
N ASN A 135 6.82 -2.90 -5.71
CA ASN A 135 6.63 -3.86 -6.78
C ASN A 135 6.07 -3.20 -8.03
N PHE A 136 6.65 -3.52 -9.19
CA PHE A 136 6.26 -2.97 -10.48
C PHE A 136 5.92 -4.09 -11.46
N GLY A 137 4.86 -3.87 -12.24
CA GLY A 137 4.43 -4.86 -13.20
C GLY A 137 3.20 -4.45 -13.98
N LEU A 138 2.63 -5.40 -14.70
CA LEU A 138 1.40 -5.27 -15.46
C LEU A 138 0.62 -6.59 -15.37
N CYS A 139 -0.68 -6.50 -15.09
CA CYS A 139 -1.61 -7.62 -15.02
C CYS A 139 -2.65 -7.50 -16.14
N GLN A 140 -2.99 -8.62 -16.75
CA GLN A 140 -4.14 -8.73 -17.65
C GLN A 140 -5.25 -9.49 -16.93
N PHE A 141 -6.46 -8.97 -16.97
CA PHE A 141 -7.64 -9.59 -16.36
C PHE A 141 -8.53 -10.23 -17.42
N PRO A 142 -9.26 -11.31 -17.08
CA PRO A 142 -10.21 -11.92 -18.01
C PRO A 142 -11.34 -10.95 -18.36
N SER A 143 -11.75 -10.94 -19.61
CA SER A 143 -12.86 -10.09 -20.08
C SER A 143 -14.24 -10.57 -19.59
N GLU A 144 -14.33 -11.86 -19.17
CA GLU A 144 -15.55 -12.51 -18.69
C GLU A 144 -15.19 -13.49 -17.57
N LEU A 145 -16.08 -13.57 -16.58
CA LEU A 145 -16.03 -14.52 -15.47
C LEU A 145 -17.26 -15.42 -15.52
N SER A 146 -17.10 -16.70 -15.18
CA SER A 146 -18.21 -17.60 -14.92
C SER A 146 -18.48 -17.66 -13.42
N HIS A 147 -19.69 -17.31 -12.97
CA HIS A 147 -20.09 -17.36 -11.58
C HIS A 147 -21.31 -18.24 -11.40
N PRO A 148 -21.34 -19.12 -10.38
CA PRO A 148 -22.46 -20.08 -10.21
C PRO A 148 -23.84 -19.40 -10.11
N GLU A 149 -23.90 -18.23 -9.48
CA GLU A 149 -25.15 -17.51 -9.19
C GLU A 149 -25.51 -16.48 -10.28
N PHE A 150 -24.51 -15.84 -10.89
CA PHE A 150 -24.70 -14.75 -11.87
C PHE A 150 -24.48 -15.19 -13.32
N GLY A 151 -24.04 -16.43 -13.54
CA GLY A 151 -23.70 -16.91 -14.88
C GLY A 151 -22.43 -16.24 -15.43
N LYS A 152 -22.48 -15.80 -16.67
CA LYS A 152 -21.38 -15.09 -17.32
C LYS A 152 -21.42 -13.60 -17.00
N VAL A 153 -20.37 -13.10 -16.34
CA VAL A 153 -20.21 -11.69 -15.95
C VAL A 153 -19.09 -11.06 -16.75
N LYS A 154 -19.41 -10.04 -17.54
CA LYS A 154 -18.40 -9.24 -18.26
C LYS A 154 -17.68 -8.34 -17.28
N THR A 155 -16.34 -8.43 -17.21
CA THR A 155 -15.53 -7.62 -16.30
C THR A 155 -15.35 -6.19 -16.77
N LYS A 156 -15.44 -5.94 -18.08
CA LYS A 156 -15.12 -4.67 -18.75
C LYS A 156 -13.67 -4.20 -18.53
N LEU A 157 -12.83 -5.02 -17.91
CA LEU A 157 -11.41 -4.76 -17.76
C LEU A 157 -10.72 -4.95 -19.11
N LYS A 158 -9.94 -3.95 -19.51
CA LYS A 158 -9.25 -3.95 -20.80
C LYS A 158 -7.79 -3.56 -20.64
N GLY A 159 -6.94 -4.09 -21.50
CA GLY A 159 -5.51 -3.81 -21.48
C GLY A 159 -4.81 -4.45 -20.28
N TRP A 160 -3.74 -3.81 -19.86
CA TRP A 160 -2.89 -4.23 -18.76
C TRP A 160 -2.89 -3.17 -17.68
N SER A 161 -2.97 -3.57 -16.42
CA SER A 161 -2.96 -2.66 -15.29
C SER A 161 -2.21 -3.24 -14.10
N TRP A 162 -1.71 -2.38 -13.24
CA TRP A 162 -1.02 -2.74 -12.02
C TRP A 162 -1.40 -1.77 -10.91
N HIS A 163 -1.53 -2.27 -9.70
CA HIS A 163 -1.78 -1.44 -8.53
C HIS A 163 -0.85 -1.92 -7.43
N SER A 164 -0.11 -1.00 -6.82
CA SER A 164 0.79 -1.31 -5.73
C SER A 164 1.02 -0.10 -4.84
N PHE A 165 1.80 -0.31 -3.78
CA PHE A 165 2.20 0.73 -2.84
C PHE A 165 3.57 0.40 -2.25
N CYS A 166 4.19 1.40 -1.64
CA CYS A 166 5.43 1.24 -0.90
C CYS A 166 5.37 2.13 0.36
N LYS A 167 5.50 1.53 1.52
CA LYS A 167 5.65 2.25 2.78
C LYS A 167 7.12 2.58 2.99
N THR A 168 7.43 3.88 3.08
CA THR A 168 8.80 4.36 3.21
C THR A 168 9.12 4.90 4.60
N HIS A 169 8.11 5.05 5.47
CA HIS A 169 8.22 5.71 6.77
C HIS A 169 9.38 5.18 7.62
N TYR A 170 9.46 3.86 7.81
CA TYR A 170 10.44 3.25 8.71
C TYR A 170 11.88 3.29 8.19
N ALA A 171 12.10 3.68 6.93
CA ALA A 171 13.44 3.96 6.41
C ALA A 171 14.09 5.17 7.12
N SER A 172 13.30 5.99 7.83
CA SER A 172 13.80 7.10 8.67
C SER A 172 14.37 6.64 10.01
N ASP A 173 14.27 5.36 10.36
CA ASP A 173 14.86 4.81 11.58
C ASP A 173 16.37 5.03 11.58
N PRO A 174 16.93 5.64 12.65
CA PRO A 174 18.37 5.85 12.77
C PRO A 174 19.21 4.58 12.60
N ARG A 175 18.68 3.40 12.94
CA ARG A 175 19.35 2.09 12.74
C ARG A 175 19.58 1.76 11.26
N TYR A 176 18.77 2.31 10.36
CA TYR A 176 18.87 2.15 8.91
C TYR A 176 19.51 3.34 8.20
N GLY A 177 20.00 4.33 8.97
CA GLY A 177 20.63 5.54 8.42
C GLY A 177 19.77 6.80 8.51
N GLY A 178 18.58 6.72 9.11
CA GLY A 178 17.73 7.87 9.41
C GLY A 178 17.20 8.60 8.19
N LEU A 179 17.06 9.92 8.31
CA LEU A 179 16.52 10.78 7.25
C LEU A 179 17.23 10.61 5.89
N PRO A 180 18.58 10.53 5.79
CA PRO A 180 19.23 10.29 4.49
C PRO A 180 18.78 8.99 3.81
N ASN A 181 18.63 7.91 4.57
CA ASN A 181 18.12 6.64 4.01
C ASN A 181 16.66 6.76 3.57
N PHE A 182 15.79 7.38 4.38
CA PHE A 182 14.42 7.66 4.01
C PHE A 182 14.34 8.44 2.69
N LEU A 183 15.07 9.54 2.57
CA LEU A 183 15.08 10.34 1.36
C LEU A 183 15.56 9.54 0.15
N ARG A 184 16.63 8.76 0.30
CA ARG A 184 17.13 7.89 -0.77
C ARG A 184 16.06 6.92 -1.26
N CYS A 185 15.36 6.27 -0.33
CA CYS A 185 14.33 5.28 -0.64
C CYS A 185 13.09 5.93 -1.28
N HIS A 186 12.53 6.96 -0.64
CA HIS A 186 11.34 7.65 -1.11
C HIS A 186 11.56 8.28 -2.49
N LEU A 187 12.66 9.02 -2.66
CA LEU A 187 13.00 9.65 -3.93
C LEU A 187 13.33 8.63 -5.03
N GLY A 188 13.90 7.47 -4.67
CA GLY A 188 14.14 6.37 -5.60
C GLY A 188 12.83 5.82 -6.18
N VAL A 189 11.83 5.60 -5.35
CA VAL A 189 10.49 5.17 -5.81
C VAL A 189 9.85 6.24 -6.68
N VAL A 190 9.89 7.51 -6.28
CA VAL A 190 9.35 8.63 -7.06
C VAL A 190 10.06 8.73 -8.42
N ALA A 191 11.39 8.59 -8.48
CA ALA A 191 12.15 8.64 -9.73
C ALA A 191 11.74 7.49 -10.69
N LEU A 192 11.46 6.29 -10.18
CA LEU A 192 10.97 5.20 -11.01
C LEU A 192 9.53 5.46 -11.52
N LEU A 193 8.71 6.14 -10.73
CA LEU A 193 7.38 6.58 -11.16
C LEU A 193 7.45 7.70 -12.21
N ASP A 194 8.43 8.61 -12.13
CA ASP A 194 8.71 9.60 -13.20
C ASP A 194 9.06 8.88 -14.50
N GLU A 195 9.84 7.81 -14.43
CA GLU A 195 10.17 6.99 -15.59
C GLU A 195 8.92 6.27 -16.14
N ALA A 196 8.06 5.74 -15.25
CA ALA A 196 6.78 5.16 -15.66
C ALA A 196 5.89 6.19 -16.40
N GLN A 197 5.91 7.46 -15.96
CA GLN A 197 5.22 8.56 -16.62
C GLN A 197 5.82 8.83 -18.00
N ARG A 198 7.15 8.90 -18.11
CA ARG A 198 7.86 9.10 -19.39
C ARG A 198 7.59 7.98 -20.38
N LEU A 199 7.47 6.74 -19.91
CA LEU A 199 7.11 5.57 -20.70
C LEU A 199 5.62 5.53 -21.09
N GLY A 200 4.79 6.42 -20.54
CA GLY A 200 3.35 6.48 -20.80
C GLY A 200 2.56 5.32 -20.18
N VAL A 201 3.09 4.72 -19.11
CA VAL A 201 2.42 3.63 -18.38
C VAL A 201 1.92 4.03 -17.00
N LEU A 202 2.23 5.22 -16.51
CA LEU A 202 1.73 5.71 -15.23
C LEU A 202 0.25 6.07 -15.34
N GLY A 203 -0.59 5.48 -14.47
CA GLY A 203 -2.01 5.78 -14.36
C GLY A 203 -2.31 6.85 -13.32
N SER A 204 -1.86 6.63 -12.09
CA SER A 204 -2.03 7.58 -10.99
C SER A 204 -0.99 7.34 -9.89
N VAL A 205 -0.72 8.38 -9.12
CA VAL A 205 0.09 8.34 -7.90
C VAL A 205 -0.67 9.07 -6.80
N SER A 206 -0.55 8.60 -5.58
CA SER A 206 -0.95 9.30 -4.36
C SER A 206 0.17 9.11 -3.34
N ASP A 207 0.87 10.17 -3.07
CA ASP A 207 1.99 10.20 -2.14
C ASP A 207 1.55 10.90 -0.85
N GLU A 208 1.56 10.20 0.27
CA GLU A 208 1.16 10.75 1.57
C GLU A 208 2.15 11.79 2.11
N GLY A 209 3.39 11.79 1.59
CA GLY A 209 4.38 12.83 1.83
C GLY A 209 4.23 14.08 0.96
N ASP A 210 3.22 14.12 0.08
CA ASP A 210 2.97 15.20 -0.89
C ASP A 210 4.19 15.56 -1.78
N PHE A 211 5.24 14.74 -1.78
CA PHE A 211 6.43 15.05 -2.58
C PHE A 211 6.18 14.83 -4.09
N TRP A 212 5.36 13.83 -4.44
CA TRP A 212 5.00 13.62 -5.85
C TRP A 212 4.38 14.87 -6.48
N GLU A 213 3.45 15.51 -5.78
CA GLU A 213 2.72 16.67 -6.28
C GLU A 213 3.53 17.96 -6.17
N THR A 214 4.27 18.13 -5.08
CA THR A 214 4.90 19.41 -4.74
C THR A 214 6.37 19.49 -5.14
N ARG A 215 7.05 18.35 -5.22
CA ARG A 215 8.52 18.24 -5.38
C ARG A 215 9.29 19.03 -4.30
N ASN A 216 8.66 19.26 -3.15
CA ASN A 216 9.23 20.04 -2.07
C ASN A 216 9.87 19.13 -1.01
N LEU A 217 11.21 19.11 -1.01
CA LEU A 217 11.99 18.29 -0.09
C LEU A 217 11.88 18.74 1.37
N GLU A 218 11.77 20.04 1.62
CA GLU A 218 11.62 20.58 2.97
C GLU A 218 10.29 20.13 3.58
N ARG A 219 9.23 20.16 2.76
CA ARG A 219 7.92 19.69 3.18
C ARG A 219 7.94 18.19 3.49
N LEU A 220 8.51 17.37 2.63
CA LEU A 220 8.67 15.93 2.87
C LEU A 220 9.44 15.66 4.16
N THR A 221 10.56 16.38 4.38
CA THR A 221 11.41 16.24 5.57
C THR A 221 10.65 16.62 6.85
N LYS A 222 9.84 17.68 6.79
CA LYS A 222 9.00 18.10 7.91
C LYS A 222 7.92 17.07 8.21
N GLU A 223 7.25 16.56 7.17
CA GLU A 223 6.17 15.57 7.29
C GLU A 223 6.65 14.30 7.99
N ILE A 224 7.80 13.75 7.59
CA ILE A 224 8.35 12.55 8.24
C ILE A 224 8.70 12.80 9.71
N GLY A 225 9.18 14.00 10.06
CA GLY A 225 9.48 14.39 11.44
C GLY A 225 8.22 14.46 12.30
N GLU A 226 7.17 15.12 11.81
CA GLU A 226 5.88 15.24 12.51
C GLU A 226 5.21 13.88 12.72
N GLN A 227 5.22 13.01 11.71
CA GLN A 227 4.66 11.65 11.83
C GLN A 227 5.42 10.79 12.83
N SER A 228 6.75 10.84 12.83
CA SER A 228 7.57 10.14 13.81
C SER A 228 7.30 10.64 15.23
N ALA A 229 7.17 11.94 15.42
CA ALA A 229 6.81 12.51 16.72
C ALA A 229 5.42 12.09 17.16
N MET A 230 4.41 12.16 16.29
CA MET A 230 3.05 11.71 16.61
C MET A 230 3.00 10.23 17.02
N LEU A 231 3.70 9.35 16.31
CA LEU A 231 3.77 7.93 16.63
C LEU A 231 4.45 7.69 17.99
N ALA A 232 5.54 8.39 18.27
CA ALA A 232 6.22 8.31 19.57
C ALA A 232 5.33 8.82 20.71
N GLY A 233 4.65 9.95 20.52
CA GLY A 233 3.70 10.50 21.49
C GLY A 233 2.52 9.57 21.77
N TRP A 234 2.00 8.92 20.74
CA TRP A 234 0.94 7.93 20.85
C TRP A 234 1.37 6.71 21.67
N LEU A 235 2.58 6.19 21.38
CA LEU A 235 3.17 5.09 22.13
C LEU A 235 3.40 5.46 23.60
N GLY A 236 3.88 6.68 23.88
CA GLY A 236 4.06 7.19 25.22
C GLY A 236 2.77 7.22 26.03
N VAL A 237 1.69 7.76 25.46
CA VAL A 237 0.35 7.76 26.10
C VAL A 237 -0.14 6.34 26.40
N LEU A 238 0.08 5.38 25.49
CA LEU A 238 -0.26 3.97 25.73
C LEU A 238 0.57 3.36 26.85
N LYS A 239 1.89 3.55 26.85
CA LYS A 239 2.79 3.06 27.91
C LYS A 239 2.40 3.58 29.27
N ASP A 240 2.14 4.89 29.39
CA ASP A 240 1.72 5.51 30.64
C ASP A 240 0.40 4.94 31.16
N ALA A 241 -0.58 4.76 30.26
CA ALA A 241 -1.87 4.21 30.59
C ALA A 241 -1.81 2.72 30.99
N MET A 242 -0.96 1.93 30.34
CA MET A 242 -0.76 0.51 30.65
C MET A 242 0.09 0.31 31.90
N GLY A 243 1.10 1.14 32.15
CA GLY A 243 1.92 1.10 33.37
C GLY A 243 1.13 1.35 34.65
N GLN A 244 -0.03 1.99 34.55
CA GLN A 244 -0.99 2.17 35.65
C GLN A 244 -1.91 0.95 35.86
N ALA A 245 -1.94 -0.01 34.93
CA ALA A 245 -2.75 -1.21 35.00
C ALA A 245 -1.90 -2.41 35.43
N ALA A 246 -2.14 -2.96 36.63
CA ALA A 246 -1.42 -4.13 37.11
C ALA A 246 -1.63 -5.32 36.15
N GLY A 247 -0.53 -5.88 35.64
CA GLY A 247 -0.54 -7.06 34.74
C GLY A 247 -0.65 -6.76 33.25
N ALA A 248 -0.47 -5.51 32.84
CA ALA A 248 -0.42 -5.16 31.41
C ALA A 248 0.88 -5.66 30.76
N GLY A 249 0.78 -6.20 29.53
CA GLY A 249 1.93 -6.57 28.72
C GLY A 249 2.76 -5.35 28.29
N THR A 250 3.98 -5.57 27.81
CA THR A 250 4.82 -4.50 27.23
C THR A 250 4.32 -4.13 25.86
N VAL A 251 4.16 -2.81 25.61
CA VAL A 251 3.94 -2.30 24.25
C VAL A 251 5.30 -2.14 23.58
N GLU A 252 5.55 -2.96 22.57
CA GLU A 252 6.75 -2.88 21.76
C GLU A 252 6.41 -2.31 20.38
N ALA A 253 7.14 -1.28 19.97
CA ALA A 253 7.07 -0.72 18.63
C ALA A 253 8.48 -0.31 18.18
N PRO A 254 8.80 -0.42 16.88
CA PRO A 254 10.14 -0.08 16.36
C PRO A 254 10.63 1.30 16.79
N ILE A 255 9.73 2.29 16.81
CA ILE A 255 10.04 3.68 17.20
C ILE A 255 10.53 3.82 18.65
N ALA A 256 10.12 2.91 19.55
CA ALA A 256 10.60 2.91 20.94
C ALA A 256 12.12 2.66 21.07
N GLY A 257 12.72 2.09 20.04
CA GLY A 257 14.17 1.88 19.95
C GLY A 257 14.96 3.05 19.34
N TYR A 258 14.32 4.15 18.97
CA TYR A 258 15.00 5.29 18.41
C TYR A 258 15.86 5.99 19.47
N PRO A 259 17.10 6.40 19.16
CA PRO A 259 17.97 7.07 20.13
C PRO A 259 17.41 8.39 20.69
N ASN A 260 16.51 9.03 19.95
CA ASN A 260 15.84 10.28 20.30
C ASN A 260 14.36 10.08 20.68
N PHE A 261 13.96 8.87 21.05
CA PHE A 261 12.56 8.53 21.33
C PHE A 261 11.90 9.46 22.36
N GLU A 262 12.58 9.75 23.48
CA GLU A 262 12.04 10.65 24.53
C GLU A 262 11.73 12.05 23.99
N HIS A 263 12.56 12.56 23.09
CA HIS A 263 12.32 13.85 22.45
C HIS A 263 11.12 13.81 21.52
N LEU A 264 11.05 12.77 20.66
CA LEU A 264 9.91 12.57 19.75
C LEU A 264 8.61 12.34 20.51
N GLU A 265 8.65 11.58 21.62
CA GLU A 265 7.51 11.35 22.50
C GLU A 265 6.96 12.68 23.08
N ALA A 266 7.86 13.49 23.64
CA ALA A 266 7.47 14.78 24.22
C ALA A 266 6.89 15.74 23.18
N GLU A 267 7.41 15.76 21.96
CA GLU A 267 6.90 16.55 20.85
C GLU A 267 5.54 15.99 20.40
N GLY A 268 5.43 14.68 20.18
CA GLY A 268 4.20 14.03 19.75
C GLY A 268 3.06 14.18 20.75
N GLN A 269 3.34 14.10 22.05
CA GLN A 269 2.32 14.35 23.07
C GLN A 269 1.74 15.77 23.00
N ARG A 270 2.48 16.75 22.49
CA ARG A 270 1.96 18.11 22.23
C ARG A 270 1.09 18.17 20.98
N LEU A 271 1.44 17.39 19.96
CA LEU A 271 0.74 17.36 18.67
C LEU A 271 -0.57 16.56 18.75
N LEU A 272 -0.68 15.59 19.67
CA LEU A 272 -1.87 14.73 19.81
C LEU A 272 -3.06 15.52 20.33
N PRO A 273 -4.24 15.48 19.66
CA PRO A 273 -5.47 16.04 20.15
C PRO A 273 -5.90 15.44 21.50
N GLU A 274 -6.43 16.25 22.43
CA GLU A 274 -6.87 15.77 23.76
C GLU A 274 -7.94 14.69 23.70
N GLN A 275 -8.82 14.74 22.69
CA GLN A 275 -9.81 13.69 22.45
C GLN A 275 -9.17 12.34 22.13
N LEU A 276 -8.10 12.34 21.32
CA LEU A 276 -7.35 11.13 20.99
C LEU A 276 -6.60 10.60 22.20
N LYS A 277 -5.95 11.45 22.99
CA LYS A 277 -5.31 11.06 24.25
C LYS A 277 -6.28 10.38 25.22
N THR A 278 -7.49 10.93 25.33
CA THR A 278 -8.55 10.36 26.18
C THR A 278 -8.99 8.99 25.65
N MET A 279 -9.19 8.86 24.35
CA MET A 279 -9.54 7.59 23.72
C MET A 279 -8.45 6.52 23.93
N LEU A 280 -7.17 6.86 23.76
CA LEU A 280 -6.04 5.96 23.96
C LEU A 280 -5.95 5.48 25.41
N LYS A 281 -6.14 6.37 26.39
CA LYS A 281 -6.20 6.02 27.80
C LYS A 281 -7.35 5.05 28.11
N ALA A 282 -8.51 5.29 27.52
CA ALA A 282 -9.68 4.40 27.67
C ALA A 282 -9.43 3.02 27.05
N LEU A 283 -8.81 2.97 25.85
CA LEU A 283 -8.42 1.71 25.21
C LEU A 283 -7.41 0.92 26.04
N ALA A 284 -6.37 1.57 26.58
CA ALA A 284 -5.37 0.93 27.43
C ALA A 284 -5.96 0.36 28.73
N GLN A 285 -7.03 0.96 29.24
CA GLN A 285 -7.75 0.50 30.44
C GLN A 285 -8.80 -0.57 30.11
N SER A 286 -9.19 -0.74 28.85
CA SER A 286 -10.14 -1.76 28.44
C SER A 286 -9.49 -3.16 28.43
N ASN A 287 -10.31 -4.21 28.68
CA ASN A 287 -9.85 -5.61 28.64
C ASN A 287 -9.36 -6.08 27.25
N LEU A 288 -9.54 -5.25 26.20
CA LEU A 288 -9.11 -5.54 24.82
C LEU A 288 -7.58 -5.60 24.66
N LEU A 289 -6.82 -4.87 25.51
CA LEU A 289 -5.35 -4.92 25.53
C LEU A 289 -4.79 -5.83 26.64
N ARG A 290 -5.64 -6.33 27.51
CA ARG A 290 -5.31 -7.40 28.46
C ARG A 290 -5.51 -8.69 27.70
N GLY A 291 -4.41 -9.27 27.19
CA GLY A 291 -4.49 -10.62 26.65
C GLY A 291 -5.17 -11.53 27.67
N ASP A 292 -6.26 -12.18 27.27
CA ASP A 292 -6.89 -13.22 28.06
C ASP A 292 -5.81 -14.27 28.35
N ALA A 293 -5.28 -14.22 29.59
CA ALA A 293 -4.59 -15.34 30.19
C ALA A 293 -5.69 -16.28 30.67
N GLY A 294 -6.20 -17.11 29.76
CA GLY A 294 -7.09 -18.22 30.00
C GLY A 294 -6.43 -19.51 29.57
#